data_456441ec8ef3ff98ad8fd8b41cb98fb6
#
_entry.id   456441ec8ef3ff98ad8fd8b41cb98fb6
#
_cell.length_a   1.000
_cell.length_b   1.000
_cell.length_c   1.000
_cell.angle_alpha   90.00
_cell.angle_beta   90.00
_cell.angle_gamma   90.00
#
_symmetry.space_group_name_H-M   'P 1'
#
loop_
_entity.id
_entity.type
_entity.pdbx_description
1 polymer ?
#
loop_
_entity_poly.entity_id
_entity_poly.type
_entity_poly.pdbx_seq_one_letter_code
_entity_poly.pdbx_strand_id
1 'polypeptide(L)'
;NQEWSYVESDDVRGFVQTKQLETGKKVKKEIEEKGEDTYALAKAKVKPEDNKACYYTVTSVKEASVSGLIRTSMLEYAKQFLGNPYVWGGTSLTKGADCSGFVQSIYAEFGYSIPRVAEDQAECATKIPVEDALPGDLIFYQRSDGYIYHVVMSTGDGGTIEAHSSATGIIESTVNENDAVWAVRIISNEDTDILDAWKKNR
;
A
#
# COMPACT_ATOMS: atom_id res chain seq x y z
N ASN A 1 8.22 -12.69 9.68
CA ASN A 1 8.13 -13.75 10.66
C ASN A 1 8.75 -15.00 10.06
N GLN A 2 9.71 -15.66 10.76
CA GLN A 2 10.42 -16.85 10.27
C GLN A 2 9.49 -18.06 10.04
N GLU A 3 8.26 -18.02 10.52
CA GLU A 3 7.29 -19.12 10.37
C GLU A 3 6.48 -19.05 9.09
N TRP A 4 6.33 -17.85 8.50
CA TRP A 4 5.51 -17.60 7.33
C TRP A 4 6.25 -16.78 6.28
N SER A 5 6.23 -17.23 5.04
CA SER A 5 6.77 -16.53 3.87
C SER A 5 5.63 -16.06 2.97
N TYR A 6 5.70 -14.80 2.57
CA TYR A 6 4.82 -14.27 1.55
C TYR A 6 5.29 -14.74 0.18
N VAL A 7 4.36 -15.17 -0.62
CA VAL A 7 4.63 -15.81 -1.91
C VAL A 7 3.65 -15.31 -2.97
N GLU A 8 4.11 -15.16 -4.22
CA GLU A 8 3.31 -14.79 -5.40
C GLU A 8 3.51 -15.77 -6.53
N SER A 9 2.44 -16.18 -7.23
CA SER A 9 2.46 -16.96 -8.46
C SER A 9 1.34 -16.49 -9.38
N ASP A 10 1.68 -15.86 -10.48
CA ASP A 10 0.73 -15.25 -11.41
C ASP A 10 -0.27 -14.34 -10.66
N ASP A 11 -1.56 -14.67 -10.71
CA ASP A 11 -2.64 -13.92 -10.06
C ASP A 11 -2.87 -14.32 -8.59
N VAL A 12 -2.07 -15.23 -8.05
CA VAL A 12 -2.26 -15.78 -6.69
C VAL A 12 -1.18 -15.26 -5.74
N ARG A 13 -1.59 -14.67 -4.61
CA ARG A 13 -0.68 -14.08 -3.60
C ARG A 13 -1.03 -14.54 -2.19
N GLY A 14 -0.02 -14.73 -1.30
CA GLY A 14 -0.29 -15.00 0.09
C GLY A 14 0.83 -15.55 0.95
N PHE A 15 0.47 -16.08 2.12
CA PHE A 15 1.43 -16.59 3.09
C PHE A 15 1.44 -18.12 3.13
N VAL A 16 2.63 -18.68 3.04
CA VAL A 16 2.91 -20.12 3.18
C VAL A 16 3.80 -20.34 4.41
N GLN A 17 3.61 -21.43 5.13
CA GLN A 17 4.57 -21.77 6.18
C GLN A 17 5.95 -21.95 5.58
N THR A 18 6.95 -21.19 6.07
CA THR A 18 8.31 -21.17 5.54
C THR A 18 8.94 -22.56 5.44
N LYS A 19 8.61 -23.46 6.39
CA LYS A 19 9.06 -24.85 6.39
C LYS A 19 8.56 -25.71 5.22
N GLN A 20 7.54 -25.24 4.50
CA GLN A 20 6.97 -25.91 3.32
C GLN A 20 7.56 -25.43 2.01
N LEU A 21 8.42 -24.40 2.06
CA LEU A 21 9.12 -23.86 0.89
C LEU A 21 10.50 -24.52 0.77
N GLU A 22 10.75 -25.10 -0.37
CA GLU A 22 12.12 -25.44 -0.77
C GLU A 22 12.72 -24.27 -1.52
N THR A 23 13.89 -23.81 -1.09
CA THR A 23 14.56 -22.62 -1.65
C THR A 23 16.06 -22.85 -1.81
N GLY A 24 16.72 -21.97 -2.59
CA GLY A 24 18.17 -21.94 -2.71
C GLY A 24 18.75 -22.65 -3.93
N LYS A 25 20.07 -22.81 -3.95
CA LYS A 25 20.82 -23.29 -5.11
C LYS A 25 20.40 -24.68 -5.61
N LYS A 26 19.98 -25.55 -4.71
CA LYS A 26 19.52 -26.91 -5.05
C LYS A 26 18.23 -26.86 -5.86
N VAL A 27 17.27 -26.02 -5.44
CA VAL A 27 15.99 -25.85 -6.16
C VAL A 27 16.20 -25.18 -7.52
N LYS A 28 17.06 -24.17 -7.60
CA LYS A 28 17.42 -23.56 -8.89
C LYS A 28 17.96 -24.57 -9.88
N LYS A 29 18.91 -25.40 -9.45
CA LYS A 29 19.49 -26.44 -10.27
C LYS A 29 18.46 -27.47 -10.71
N GLU A 30 17.55 -27.87 -9.83
CA GLU A 30 16.48 -28.82 -10.14
C GLU A 30 15.48 -28.24 -11.18
N ILE A 31 15.16 -26.95 -11.09
CA ILE A 31 14.31 -26.25 -12.06
C ILE A 31 15.02 -26.12 -13.41
N GLU A 32 16.32 -25.80 -13.42
CA GLU A 32 17.13 -25.75 -14.65
C GLU A 32 17.22 -27.10 -15.34
N GLU A 33 17.34 -28.20 -14.58
CA GLU A 33 17.45 -29.57 -15.11
C GLU A 33 16.10 -30.14 -15.61
N LYS A 34 14.97 -29.79 -14.97
CA LYS A 34 13.65 -30.35 -15.31
C LYS A 34 12.81 -29.42 -16.20
N GLY A 35 13.16 -28.12 -16.29
CA GLY A 35 12.36 -27.10 -16.91
C GLY A 35 11.19 -26.61 -16.05
N GLU A 36 10.89 -25.32 -16.12
CA GLU A 36 9.80 -24.68 -15.34
C GLU A 36 8.43 -25.29 -15.65
N ASP A 37 8.20 -25.70 -16.89
CA ASP A 37 6.93 -26.29 -17.36
C ASP A 37 6.62 -27.65 -16.71
N THR A 38 7.58 -28.27 -16.02
CA THR A 38 7.38 -29.56 -15.32
C THR A 38 6.59 -29.39 -14.03
N TYR A 39 6.56 -28.18 -13.46
CA TYR A 39 5.87 -27.87 -12.22
C TYR A 39 4.44 -27.40 -12.50
N ALA A 40 3.48 -28.01 -11.81
CA ALA A 40 2.08 -27.62 -11.95
C ALA A 40 1.89 -26.19 -11.42
N LEU A 41 1.24 -25.34 -12.22
CA LEU A 41 0.79 -24.03 -11.76
C LEU A 41 -0.17 -24.18 -10.57
N ALA A 42 -0.04 -23.30 -9.58
CA ALA A 42 -0.93 -23.27 -8.44
C ALA A 42 -2.36 -22.99 -8.90
N LYS A 43 -3.28 -23.91 -8.61
CA LYS A 43 -4.71 -23.72 -8.86
C LYS A 43 -5.38 -23.43 -7.51
N ALA A 44 -5.68 -22.15 -7.25
CA ALA A 44 -6.52 -21.79 -6.13
C ALA A 44 -7.99 -22.14 -6.45
N LYS A 45 -8.57 -23.09 -5.69
CA LYS A 45 -10.03 -23.21 -5.58
C LYS A 45 -10.43 -22.45 -4.32
N VAL A 46 -10.69 -21.16 -4.45
CA VAL A 46 -11.29 -20.37 -3.36
C VAL A 46 -12.80 -20.47 -3.51
N LYS A 47 -13.48 -21.03 -2.51
CA LYS A 47 -14.90 -20.87 -2.36
C LYS A 47 -15.14 -19.55 -1.63
N PRO A 48 -15.94 -18.61 -2.17
CA PRO A 48 -16.21 -17.33 -1.53
C PRO A 48 -16.76 -17.45 -0.09
N GLU A 49 -17.51 -18.49 0.17
CA GLU A 49 -18.10 -18.78 1.49
C GLU A 49 -17.10 -19.26 2.54
N ASP A 50 -15.94 -19.78 2.14
CA ASP A 50 -14.89 -20.26 3.04
C ASP A 50 -13.84 -19.18 3.34
N ASN A 51 -14.05 -17.94 2.87
CA ASN A 51 -13.07 -16.86 2.84
C ASN A 51 -12.81 -16.21 4.21
N LYS A 52 -12.45 -17.00 5.21
CA LYS A 52 -11.83 -16.52 6.46
C LYS A 52 -10.30 -16.61 6.47
N ALA A 53 -9.69 -17.18 5.44
CA ALA A 53 -8.25 -17.23 5.25
C ALA A 53 -7.96 -17.26 3.74
N CYS A 54 -7.27 -16.24 3.24
CA CYS A 54 -6.77 -16.24 1.88
C CYS A 54 -5.55 -17.17 1.79
N TYR A 55 -5.64 -18.21 0.95
CA TYR A 55 -4.52 -19.08 0.63
C TYR A 55 -3.94 -18.69 -0.73
N TYR A 56 -2.64 -18.46 -0.76
CA TYR A 56 -1.94 -18.06 -1.96
C TYR A 56 -0.71 -18.94 -2.17
N THR A 57 -0.45 -19.37 -3.38
CA THR A 57 0.72 -20.19 -3.76
C THR A 57 1.57 -19.47 -4.80
N VAL A 58 2.90 -19.57 -4.73
CA VAL A 58 3.83 -18.79 -5.53
C VAL A 58 4.91 -19.65 -6.15
N THR A 59 5.21 -19.39 -7.40
CA THR A 59 6.33 -19.99 -8.14
C THR A 59 7.53 -19.06 -8.37
N SER A 60 7.44 -17.76 -8.07
CA SER A 60 8.61 -16.88 -8.12
C SER A 60 8.71 -16.02 -6.87
N VAL A 61 9.84 -16.06 -6.17
CA VAL A 61 10.17 -15.09 -5.15
C VAL A 61 10.75 -13.86 -5.86
N LYS A 62 9.93 -12.87 -6.19
CA LYS A 62 10.44 -11.52 -6.30
C LYS A 62 10.80 -11.08 -4.89
N GLU A 63 12.07 -10.75 -4.65
CA GLU A 63 12.41 -9.99 -3.46
C GLU A 63 11.51 -8.74 -3.49
N ALA A 64 10.59 -8.65 -2.53
CA ALA A 64 9.80 -7.44 -2.38
C ALA A 64 10.81 -6.32 -2.15
N SER A 65 10.80 -5.31 -3.00
CA SER A 65 11.63 -4.13 -2.79
C SER A 65 11.27 -3.55 -1.41
N VAL A 66 12.23 -2.95 -0.73
CA VAL A 66 12.00 -2.32 0.57
C VAL A 66 10.86 -1.31 0.48
N SER A 67 10.82 -0.53 -0.60
CA SER A 67 9.71 0.38 -0.89
C SER A 67 8.37 -0.36 -1.04
N GLY A 68 8.33 -1.52 -1.65
CA GLY A 68 7.11 -2.35 -1.75
C GLY A 68 6.59 -2.82 -0.39
N LEU A 69 7.49 -3.18 0.53
CA LEU A 69 7.12 -3.56 1.90
C LEU A 69 6.59 -2.37 2.70
N ILE A 70 7.24 -1.19 2.60
CA ILE A 70 6.77 0.04 3.25
C ILE A 70 5.37 0.40 2.73
N ARG A 71 5.16 0.41 1.42
CA ARG A 71 3.90 0.74 0.76
C ARG A 71 2.76 -0.17 1.20
N THR A 72 2.98 -1.48 1.18
CA THR A 72 1.98 -2.47 1.63
C THR A 72 1.65 -2.28 3.10
N SER A 73 2.66 -2.16 3.98
CA SER A 73 2.46 -1.95 5.41
C SER A 73 1.73 -0.64 5.71
N MET A 74 2.00 0.42 4.95
CA MET A 74 1.34 1.72 5.10
C MET A 74 -0.15 1.63 4.75
N LEU A 75 -0.52 0.95 3.66
CA LEU A 75 -1.93 0.72 3.32
C LEU A 75 -2.65 -0.13 4.36
N GLU A 76 -2.04 -1.22 4.81
CA GLU A 76 -2.61 -2.08 5.85
C GLU A 76 -2.83 -1.31 7.16
N TYR A 77 -1.90 -0.42 7.50
CA TYR A 77 -2.05 0.46 8.65
C TYR A 77 -3.18 1.47 8.44
N ALA A 78 -3.25 2.12 7.28
CA ALA A 78 -4.31 3.08 6.95
C ALA A 78 -5.71 2.43 7.02
N LYS A 79 -5.86 1.19 6.54
CA LYS A 79 -7.13 0.43 6.57
C LYS A 79 -7.66 0.17 7.99
N GLN A 80 -6.83 0.18 9.02
CA GLN A 80 -7.27 -0.01 10.40
C GLN A 80 -8.17 1.14 10.91
N PHE A 81 -8.15 2.29 10.23
CA PHE A 81 -8.90 3.48 10.62
C PHE A 81 -10.18 3.71 9.80
N LEU A 82 -10.53 2.79 8.91
CA LEU A 82 -11.77 2.87 8.15
C LEU A 82 -12.98 3.00 9.08
N GLY A 83 -13.90 3.91 8.72
CA GLY A 83 -15.09 4.23 9.51
C GLY A 83 -14.85 5.24 10.66
N ASN A 84 -13.61 5.63 10.95
CA ASN A 84 -13.35 6.68 11.92
C ASN A 84 -13.75 8.06 11.39
N PRO A 85 -14.09 9.02 12.29
CA PRO A 85 -14.71 10.27 11.87
C PRO A 85 -13.74 11.19 11.12
N TYR A 86 -14.30 11.98 10.19
CA TYR A 86 -13.64 13.16 9.63
C TYR A 86 -13.84 14.35 10.57
N VAL A 87 -12.75 15.04 10.90
CA VAL A 87 -12.79 16.30 11.66
C VAL A 87 -11.89 17.33 10.98
N TRP A 88 -12.48 18.44 10.55
CA TRP A 88 -11.73 19.54 9.94
C TRP A 88 -10.62 20.04 10.86
N GLY A 89 -9.39 20.16 10.36
CA GLY A 89 -8.20 20.52 11.13
C GLY A 89 -7.67 19.41 12.04
N GLY A 90 -8.34 18.24 12.06
CA GLY A 90 -7.93 17.09 12.87
C GLY A 90 -6.75 16.30 12.27
N THR A 91 -5.99 15.64 13.16
CA THR A 91 -4.89 14.74 12.82
C THR A 91 -4.97 13.39 13.54
N SER A 92 -6.01 13.18 14.34
CA SER A 92 -6.16 11.95 15.11
C SER A 92 -6.80 10.87 14.26
N LEU A 93 -6.08 9.80 13.99
CA LEU A 93 -6.57 8.66 13.19
C LEU A 93 -7.80 7.98 13.82
N THR A 94 -8.00 8.10 15.15
CA THR A 94 -9.10 7.46 15.87
C THR A 94 -10.20 8.43 16.32
N LYS A 95 -9.85 9.70 16.61
CA LYS A 95 -10.80 10.71 17.10
C LYS A 95 -11.28 11.67 16.03
N GLY A 96 -10.63 11.67 14.88
CA GLY A 96 -10.97 12.45 13.69
C GLY A 96 -9.79 13.15 13.07
N ALA A 97 -9.68 13.00 11.75
CA ALA A 97 -8.70 13.65 10.90
C ALA A 97 -9.40 14.25 9.67
N ASP A 98 -8.85 15.34 9.13
CA ASP A 98 -9.18 15.78 7.78
C ASP A 98 -8.32 15.06 6.73
N CYS A 99 -8.51 15.34 5.45
CA CYS A 99 -7.82 14.63 4.36
C CYS A 99 -6.30 14.69 4.49
N SER A 100 -5.73 15.88 4.64
CA SER A 100 -4.27 16.08 4.77
C SER A 100 -3.72 15.66 6.13
N GLY A 101 -4.51 15.80 7.20
CA GLY A 101 -4.15 15.31 8.54
C GLY A 101 -4.14 13.79 8.62
N PHE A 102 -5.03 13.10 7.92
CA PHE A 102 -5.04 11.65 7.81
C PHE A 102 -3.76 11.14 7.16
N VAL A 103 -3.44 11.59 5.95
CA VAL A 103 -2.23 11.14 5.25
C VAL A 103 -0.96 11.56 6.00
N GLN A 104 -0.91 12.76 6.60
CA GLN A 104 0.20 13.18 7.44
C GLN A 104 0.45 12.22 8.60
N SER A 105 -0.60 11.82 9.31
CA SER A 105 -0.50 10.92 10.46
C SER A 105 -0.11 9.49 10.07
N ILE A 106 -0.59 8.99 8.92
CA ILE A 106 -0.15 7.70 8.37
C ILE A 106 1.35 7.76 8.03
N TYR A 107 1.80 8.77 7.31
CA TYR A 107 3.21 8.91 6.95
C TYR A 107 4.12 9.08 8.18
N ALA A 108 3.68 9.82 9.21
CA ALA A 108 4.42 10.01 10.45
C ALA A 108 4.65 8.70 11.21
N GLU A 109 3.70 7.76 11.20
CA GLU A 109 3.86 6.42 11.79
C GLU A 109 5.02 5.65 11.15
N PHE A 110 5.28 5.87 9.86
CA PHE A 110 6.39 5.27 9.12
C PHE A 110 7.65 6.11 9.12
N GLY A 111 7.72 7.17 9.91
CA GLY A 111 8.91 8.01 10.07
C GLY A 111 9.09 9.09 9.00
N TYR A 112 8.10 9.28 8.11
CA TYR A 112 8.12 10.38 7.15
C TYR A 112 7.48 11.64 7.73
N SER A 113 8.11 12.79 7.50
CA SER A 113 7.54 14.09 7.86
C SER A 113 7.07 14.81 6.60
N ILE A 114 5.75 15.03 6.50
CA ILE A 114 5.14 15.78 5.39
C ILE A 114 4.38 17.00 5.92
N PRO A 115 4.17 18.04 5.11
CA PRO A 115 3.43 19.24 5.51
C PRO A 115 2.02 18.94 6.03
N ARG A 116 1.43 19.89 6.77
CA ARG A 116 0.09 19.73 7.36
C ARG A 116 -1.04 19.93 6.37
N VAL A 117 -0.91 20.88 5.44
CA VAL A 117 -1.98 21.25 4.52
C VAL A 117 -1.78 20.61 3.15
N ALA A 118 -2.88 20.32 2.47
CA ALA A 118 -2.85 19.58 1.20
C ALA A 118 -2.08 20.35 0.10
N GLU A 119 -2.15 21.67 0.06
CA GLU A 119 -1.41 22.49 -0.91
C GLU A 119 0.11 22.33 -0.77
N ASP A 120 0.62 22.34 0.46
CA ASP A 120 2.05 22.15 0.72
C ASP A 120 2.47 20.69 0.50
N GLN A 121 1.57 19.74 0.78
CA GLN A 121 1.80 18.31 0.49
C GLN A 121 1.91 18.05 -1.01
N ALA A 122 1.14 18.77 -1.84
CA ALA A 122 1.17 18.67 -3.28
C ALA A 122 2.51 19.11 -3.91
N GLU A 123 3.35 19.81 -3.16
CA GLU A 123 4.65 20.33 -3.57
C GLU A 123 5.83 19.71 -2.82
N CYS A 124 5.59 18.77 -1.89
CA CYS A 124 6.63 18.34 -0.93
C CYS A 124 7.62 17.29 -1.48
N ALA A 125 7.33 16.67 -2.63
CA ALA A 125 8.18 15.64 -3.22
C ALA A 125 7.99 15.52 -4.75
N THR A 126 8.39 14.40 -5.35
CA THR A 126 8.34 14.20 -6.80
C THR A 126 6.91 14.09 -7.32
N LYS A 127 6.51 15.02 -8.20
CA LYS A 127 5.23 14.92 -8.92
C LYS A 127 5.30 13.88 -10.03
N ILE A 128 4.26 13.07 -10.13
CA ILE A 128 4.10 12.02 -11.14
C ILE A 128 2.68 12.06 -11.71
N PRO A 129 2.44 11.50 -12.92
CA PRO A 129 1.09 11.29 -13.43
C PRO A 129 0.24 10.44 -12.47
N VAL A 130 -1.07 10.68 -12.44
CA VAL A 130 -2.00 9.94 -11.55
C VAL A 130 -2.00 8.45 -11.87
N GLU A 131 -1.93 8.09 -13.14
CA GLU A 131 -1.87 6.72 -13.64
C GLU A 131 -0.62 5.95 -13.21
N ASP A 132 0.45 6.65 -12.85
CA ASP A 132 1.70 6.07 -12.35
C ASP A 132 1.73 5.94 -10.82
N ALA A 133 0.63 6.30 -10.13
CA ALA A 133 0.56 6.27 -8.67
C ALA A 133 0.65 4.84 -8.14
N LEU A 134 1.66 4.58 -7.33
CA LEU A 134 1.85 3.32 -6.60
C LEU A 134 1.10 3.35 -5.26
N PRO A 135 0.91 2.19 -4.60
CA PRO A 135 0.36 2.13 -3.25
C PRO A 135 1.08 3.10 -2.31
N GLY A 136 0.34 3.91 -1.59
CA GLY A 136 0.86 4.91 -0.65
C GLY A 136 1.27 6.25 -1.26
N ASP A 137 1.35 6.42 -2.60
CA ASP A 137 1.53 7.74 -3.19
C ASP A 137 0.28 8.61 -2.92
N LEU A 138 0.45 9.93 -2.86
CA LEU A 138 -0.64 10.88 -2.58
C LEU A 138 -1.17 11.47 -3.87
N ILE A 139 -2.48 11.36 -4.10
CA ILE A 139 -3.17 11.97 -5.26
C ILE A 139 -3.89 13.23 -4.81
N PHE A 140 -3.78 14.30 -5.59
CA PHE A 140 -4.32 15.62 -5.27
C PHE A 140 -5.44 16.02 -6.21
N TYR A 141 -6.48 16.61 -5.62
CA TYR A 141 -7.65 17.12 -6.33
C TYR A 141 -7.66 18.64 -6.31
N GLN A 142 -7.89 19.23 -7.48
CA GLN A 142 -7.81 20.65 -7.68
C GLN A 142 -9.13 21.23 -8.24
N ARG A 143 -9.52 22.39 -7.76
CA ARG A 143 -10.61 23.16 -8.36
C ARG A 143 -10.12 23.90 -9.62
N SER A 144 -11.08 24.38 -10.40
CA SER A 144 -10.79 25.17 -11.62
C SER A 144 -10.03 26.48 -11.38
N ASP A 145 -10.03 26.99 -10.14
CA ASP A 145 -9.26 28.17 -9.72
C ASP A 145 -7.80 27.84 -9.32
N GLY A 146 -7.40 26.57 -9.39
CA GLY A 146 -6.06 26.11 -9.05
C GLY A 146 -5.89 25.70 -7.59
N TYR A 147 -6.92 25.83 -6.74
CA TYR A 147 -6.86 25.48 -5.33
C TYR A 147 -6.88 23.96 -5.11
N ILE A 148 -5.88 23.42 -4.41
CA ILE A 148 -5.85 22.01 -3.99
C ILE A 148 -6.78 21.84 -2.78
N TYR A 149 -7.94 21.26 -3.01
CA TYR A 149 -8.95 21.13 -1.96
C TYR A 149 -8.98 19.79 -1.25
N HIS A 150 -8.34 18.77 -1.81
CA HIS A 150 -8.36 17.42 -1.25
C HIS A 150 -7.11 16.63 -1.60
N VAL A 151 -6.78 15.67 -0.73
CA VAL A 151 -5.69 14.70 -0.91
C VAL A 151 -6.15 13.32 -0.48
N VAL A 152 -5.77 12.31 -1.25
CA VAL A 152 -6.06 10.91 -0.98
C VAL A 152 -4.81 10.04 -1.09
N MET A 153 -4.79 8.89 -0.44
CA MET A 153 -3.71 7.90 -0.57
C MET A 153 -4.10 6.85 -1.61
N SER A 154 -3.25 6.66 -2.62
CA SER A 154 -3.45 5.64 -3.66
C SER A 154 -3.31 4.22 -3.12
N THR A 155 -4.14 3.28 -3.60
CA THR A 155 -3.96 1.84 -3.40
C THR A 155 -3.16 1.17 -4.51
N GLY A 156 -2.85 1.92 -5.60
CA GLY A 156 -2.04 1.46 -6.75
C GLY A 156 -2.83 0.75 -7.86
N ASP A 157 -4.14 0.61 -7.71
CA ASP A 157 -5.06 -0.07 -8.64
C ASP A 157 -6.23 0.82 -9.08
N GLY A 158 -6.07 2.15 -8.96
CA GLY A 158 -7.14 3.14 -9.18
C GLY A 158 -8.04 3.34 -7.96
N GLY A 159 -7.81 2.61 -6.88
CA GLY A 159 -8.48 2.83 -5.60
C GLY A 159 -7.77 3.85 -4.73
N THR A 160 -8.47 4.31 -3.68
CA THR A 160 -7.96 5.27 -2.69
C THR A 160 -8.37 4.91 -1.28
N ILE A 161 -7.60 5.38 -0.28
CA ILE A 161 -8.01 5.47 1.13
C ILE A 161 -7.91 6.93 1.54
N GLU A 162 -8.96 7.47 2.13
CA GLU A 162 -9.08 8.90 2.40
C GLU A 162 -9.96 9.24 3.62
N ALA A 163 -9.65 10.32 4.31
CA ALA A 163 -10.62 11.00 5.15
C ALA A 163 -11.46 11.92 4.25
N HIS A 164 -12.65 11.45 3.88
CA HIS A 164 -13.43 12.04 2.78
C HIS A 164 -14.29 13.23 3.24
N SER A 165 -15.20 13.02 4.19
CA SER A 165 -16.11 14.07 4.66
C SER A 165 -16.66 13.79 6.05
N SER A 166 -17.25 14.81 6.68
CA SER A 166 -17.92 14.65 7.98
C SER A 166 -19.10 13.67 7.97
N ALA A 167 -19.65 13.38 6.79
CA ALA A 167 -20.76 12.43 6.64
C ALA A 167 -20.26 10.99 6.50
N THR A 168 -19.08 10.76 5.94
CA THR A 168 -18.57 9.41 5.61
C THR A 168 -17.38 8.98 6.46
N GLY A 169 -16.60 9.93 7.00
CA GLY A 169 -15.38 9.62 7.73
C GLY A 169 -14.25 9.15 6.81
N ILE A 170 -13.45 8.22 7.33
CA ILE A 170 -12.35 7.57 6.59
C ILE A 170 -12.93 6.39 5.82
N ILE A 171 -12.71 6.36 4.49
CA ILE A 171 -13.28 5.37 3.58
C ILE A 171 -12.26 4.86 2.57
N GLU A 172 -12.53 3.70 1.98
CA GLU A 172 -11.99 3.30 0.69
C GLU A 172 -12.88 3.86 -0.42
N SER A 173 -12.28 4.33 -1.51
CA SER A 173 -12.94 4.93 -2.67
C SER A 173 -12.17 4.62 -3.95
N THR A 174 -12.49 5.31 -5.02
CA THR A 174 -11.77 5.27 -6.30
C THR A 174 -11.33 6.68 -6.68
N VAL A 175 -10.28 6.77 -7.49
CA VAL A 175 -9.78 8.06 -7.99
C VAL A 175 -10.89 8.81 -8.73
N ASN A 176 -11.13 10.07 -8.33
CA ASN A 176 -11.97 10.98 -9.10
C ASN A 176 -11.14 11.59 -10.24
N GLU A 177 -11.21 10.99 -11.42
CA GLU A 177 -10.42 11.40 -12.60
C GLU A 177 -10.74 12.83 -13.09
N ASN A 178 -11.91 13.38 -12.74
CA ASN A 178 -12.29 14.73 -13.18
C ASN A 178 -11.51 15.82 -12.45
N ASP A 179 -11.15 15.60 -11.19
CA ASP A 179 -10.52 16.59 -10.32
C ASP A 179 -9.07 16.25 -9.98
N ALA A 180 -8.63 14.98 -10.25
CA ALA A 180 -7.27 14.55 -10.00
C ALA A 180 -6.29 15.23 -10.97
N VAL A 181 -5.25 15.85 -10.44
CA VAL A 181 -4.31 16.64 -11.24
C VAL A 181 -2.92 16.01 -11.34
N TRP A 182 -2.38 15.51 -10.25
CA TRP A 182 -1.14 14.73 -10.17
C TRP A 182 -1.07 13.92 -8.89
N ALA A 183 -0.14 13.00 -8.85
CA ALA A 183 0.25 12.35 -7.61
C ALA A 183 1.64 12.81 -7.15
N VAL A 184 1.94 12.64 -5.86
CA VAL A 184 3.25 12.93 -5.28
C VAL A 184 3.83 11.64 -4.69
N ARG A 185 5.05 11.32 -5.12
CA ARG A 185 5.82 10.15 -4.64
C ARG A 185 6.84 10.57 -3.60
N ILE A 186 6.63 10.15 -2.37
CA ILE A 186 7.49 10.41 -1.21
C ILE A 186 8.37 9.20 -0.92
N ILE A 187 7.79 7.99 -0.96
CA ILE A 187 8.49 6.73 -0.65
C ILE A 187 9.43 6.36 -1.77
N SER A 188 10.73 6.29 -1.49
CA SER A 188 11.77 5.89 -2.43
C SER A 188 12.22 4.44 -2.26
N ASN A 189 12.96 3.90 -3.24
CA ASN A 189 13.54 2.57 -3.14
C ASN A 189 14.74 2.50 -2.17
N GLU A 190 15.22 3.65 -1.71
CA GLU A 190 16.39 3.78 -0.82
C GLU A 190 16.00 3.86 0.67
N ASP A 191 14.70 3.84 1.00
CA ASP A 191 14.15 4.02 2.35
C ASP A 191 14.29 2.77 3.25
N THR A 192 15.44 2.08 3.19
CA THR A 192 15.72 0.85 3.96
C THR A 192 15.68 1.07 5.46
N ASP A 193 16.26 2.18 5.92
CA ASP A 193 16.39 2.50 7.35
C ASP A 193 15.04 2.77 8.01
N ILE A 194 14.09 3.29 7.25
CA ILE A 194 12.73 3.59 7.71
C ILE A 194 11.97 2.30 8.03
N LEU A 195 12.05 1.29 7.17
CA LEU A 195 11.40 0.00 7.39
C LEU A 195 11.97 -0.71 8.63
N ASP A 196 13.29 -0.67 8.80
CA ASP A 196 13.96 -1.30 9.94
C ASP A 196 13.64 -0.59 11.26
N ALA A 197 13.56 0.74 11.26
CA ALA A 197 13.14 1.52 12.42
C ALA A 197 11.67 1.22 12.79
N TRP A 198 10.78 1.15 11.82
CA TRP A 198 9.37 0.83 12.03
C TRP A 198 9.16 -0.58 12.61
N LYS A 199 9.90 -1.60 12.09
CA LYS A 199 9.85 -2.98 12.61
C LYS A 199 10.35 -3.11 14.05
N LYS A 200 11.32 -2.30 14.47
CA LYS A 200 11.90 -2.33 15.82
C LYS A 200 10.95 -1.79 16.88
N ASN A 201 10.02 -0.92 16.50
CA ASN A 201 9.09 -0.24 17.40
C ASN A 201 7.76 -0.98 17.59
N ARG A 202 7.61 -2.17 17.01
CA ARG A 202 6.46 -3.07 17.09
C ARG A 202 6.86 -4.48 17.50
#